data_92f92e249de69ae77c21e731ccd78be4
#
_entry.id   92f92e249de69ae77c21e731ccd78be4
#
_cell.length_a   1.000
_cell.length_b   1.000
_cell.length_c   1.000
_cell.angle_alpha   90.00
_cell.angle_beta   90.00
_cell.angle_gamma   90.00
#
_symmetry.space_group_name_H-M   'P 1'
#
loop_
_entity.id
_entity.type
_entity.pdbx_description
1 polymer ?
#
loop_
_entity_poly.entity_id
_entity_poly.type
_entity_poly.pdbx_seq_one_letter_code
_entity_poly.pdbx_strand_id
1 'polypeptide(L)'
;ASGADPLLAIKISDVYAWQIDFFDVKEGDSFRVLYDVAYIDDTTALNITSIEGAVFTHQGKDFTAIPFTQDSVFEYFDLEGNSLRKAFLKAPLDFFRITSRFTNARFHPILKRYRAHHGVDYAAPVGTEVKSIGAGTVIAKGYMGGGGHTLKVKHNSVYTTSYMHLSKYAKGIQVGSHVEQGQVIGY
;
A
#
# COMPACT_ATOMS: atom_id res chain seq x y z
N ALA A 1 9.41 3.29 -22.54
CA ALA A 1 7.98 3.41 -22.22
C ALA A 1 7.24 2.29 -22.94
N SER A 2 6.44 1.50 -22.25
CA SER A 2 5.73 0.32 -22.80
C SER A 2 4.59 0.69 -23.79
N GLY A 3 4.25 1.97 -23.92
CA GLY A 3 3.07 2.41 -24.68
C GLY A 3 1.72 2.03 -24.04
N ALA A 4 1.74 1.48 -22.84
CA ALA A 4 0.53 1.10 -22.12
C ALA A 4 -0.17 2.33 -21.52
N ASP A 5 -1.51 2.27 -21.45
CA ASP A 5 -2.33 3.31 -20.82
C ASP A 5 -1.87 3.52 -19.36
N PRO A 6 -1.64 4.77 -18.91
CA PRO A 6 -1.29 5.07 -17.52
C PRO A 6 -2.32 4.52 -16.50
N LEU A 7 -3.60 4.46 -16.87
CA LEU A 7 -4.65 3.87 -16.03
C LEU A 7 -4.41 2.38 -15.77
N LEU A 8 -3.86 1.66 -16.75
CA LEU A 8 -3.51 0.26 -16.61
C LEU A 8 -2.41 0.05 -15.56
N ALA A 9 -1.42 0.95 -15.52
CA ALA A 9 -0.36 0.90 -14.51
C ALA A 9 -0.93 1.05 -13.08
N ILE A 10 -1.91 1.95 -12.89
CA ILE A 10 -2.61 2.11 -11.60
C ILE A 10 -3.35 0.82 -11.24
N LYS A 11 -4.14 0.27 -12.15
CA LYS A 11 -4.89 -0.99 -11.91
C LYS A 11 -3.96 -2.15 -11.56
N ILE A 12 -2.85 -2.29 -12.29
CA ILE A 12 -1.84 -3.32 -12.01
C ILE A 12 -1.17 -3.09 -10.65
N SER A 13 -0.91 -1.84 -10.27
CA SER A 13 -0.35 -1.54 -8.96
C SER A 13 -1.31 -1.92 -7.82
N ASP A 14 -2.62 -1.76 -8.00
CA ASP A 14 -3.62 -2.19 -7.03
C ASP A 14 -3.66 -3.72 -6.88
N VAL A 15 -3.60 -4.46 -8.00
CA VAL A 15 -3.58 -5.94 -7.99
C VAL A 15 -2.38 -6.48 -7.21
N TYR A 16 -1.20 -5.91 -7.43
CA TYR A 16 0.05 -6.39 -6.85
C TYR A 16 0.57 -5.58 -5.66
N ALA A 17 -0.22 -4.65 -5.13
CA ALA A 17 0.15 -3.77 -4.01
C ALA A 17 0.71 -4.54 -2.78
N TRP A 18 0.33 -5.79 -2.65
CA TRP A 18 0.69 -6.70 -1.54
C TRP A 18 1.93 -7.55 -1.82
N GLN A 19 2.28 -7.70 -3.10
CA GLN A 19 3.35 -8.60 -3.55
C GLN A 19 4.60 -7.83 -3.97
N ILE A 20 4.42 -6.65 -4.59
CA ILE A 20 5.47 -5.92 -5.29
C ILE A 20 5.62 -4.52 -4.69
N ASP A 21 6.85 -4.12 -4.45
CA ASP A 21 7.19 -2.72 -4.21
C ASP A 21 7.46 -2.05 -5.56
N PHE A 22 6.48 -1.29 -6.05
CA PHE A 22 6.57 -0.64 -7.36
C PHE A 22 7.68 0.43 -7.45
N PHE A 23 8.31 0.81 -6.32
CA PHE A 23 9.51 1.66 -6.33
C PHE A 23 10.82 0.88 -6.50
N ASP A 24 10.77 -0.45 -6.39
CA ASP A 24 11.90 -1.34 -6.67
C ASP A 24 11.81 -1.99 -8.07
N VAL A 25 10.87 -1.55 -8.91
CA VAL A 25 10.73 -1.99 -10.31
C VAL A 25 11.93 -1.48 -11.10
N LYS A 26 12.58 -2.38 -11.83
CA LYS A 26 13.82 -2.16 -12.54
C LYS A 26 13.70 -2.49 -14.02
N GLU A 27 14.70 -2.08 -14.77
CA GLU A 27 14.87 -2.49 -16.15
C GLU A 27 14.96 -4.03 -16.21
N GLY A 28 14.17 -4.64 -17.11
CA GLY A 28 14.00 -6.10 -17.22
C GLY A 28 12.76 -6.64 -16.53
N ASP A 29 12.12 -5.88 -15.63
CA ASP A 29 10.80 -6.23 -15.12
C ASP A 29 9.74 -6.01 -16.20
N SER A 30 8.72 -6.85 -16.21
CA SER A 30 7.68 -6.81 -17.25
C SER A 30 6.33 -7.26 -16.69
N PHE A 31 5.25 -6.93 -17.41
CA PHE A 31 3.93 -7.46 -17.10
C PHE A 31 3.18 -7.88 -18.37
N ARG A 32 2.32 -8.85 -18.22
CA ARG A 32 1.32 -9.27 -19.20
C ARG A 32 -0.02 -9.23 -18.50
N VAL A 33 -1.02 -8.68 -19.16
CA VAL A 33 -2.33 -8.48 -18.55
C VAL A 33 -3.43 -8.70 -19.59
N LEU A 34 -4.47 -9.38 -19.16
CA LEU A 34 -5.76 -9.48 -19.83
C LEU A 34 -6.75 -8.59 -19.08
N TYR A 35 -7.40 -7.67 -19.76
CA TYR A 35 -8.30 -6.70 -19.14
C TYR A 35 -9.42 -6.30 -20.07
N ASP A 36 -10.54 -5.87 -19.51
CA ASP A 36 -11.67 -5.35 -20.22
C ASP A 36 -11.68 -3.83 -20.23
N VAL A 37 -12.14 -3.27 -21.35
CA VAL A 37 -12.27 -1.83 -21.56
C VAL A 37 -13.71 -1.50 -21.90
N ALA A 38 -14.28 -0.53 -21.19
CA ALA A 38 -15.53 0.10 -21.61
C ALA A 38 -15.27 1.16 -22.66
N TYR A 39 -16.14 1.22 -23.67
CA TYR A 39 -16.09 2.22 -24.73
C TYR A 39 -17.35 3.09 -24.68
N ILE A 40 -17.20 4.38 -25.04
CA ILE A 40 -18.35 5.29 -25.26
C ILE A 40 -18.97 5.01 -26.64
N ASP A 41 -18.10 4.71 -27.61
CA ASP A 41 -18.43 4.33 -28.99
C ASP A 41 -17.43 3.27 -29.47
N ASP A 42 -17.52 2.80 -30.68
CA ASP A 42 -16.70 1.73 -31.23
C ASP A 42 -15.17 2.04 -31.24
N THR A 43 -14.76 3.27 -30.94
CA THR A 43 -13.36 3.72 -31.04
C THR A 43 -12.83 4.43 -29.80
N THR A 44 -13.70 4.99 -28.96
CA THR A 44 -13.32 5.83 -27.83
C THR A 44 -13.37 5.04 -26.51
N ALA A 45 -12.21 4.61 -26.04
CA ALA A 45 -12.08 3.95 -24.74
C ALA A 45 -12.43 4.93 -23.59
N LEU A 46 -13.32 4.50 -22.70
CA LEU A 46 -13.75 5.26 -21.54
C LEU A 46 -12.93 4.91 -20.29
N ASN A 47 -12.83 3.63 -19.98
CA ASN A 47 -12.20 3.15 -18.75
C ASN A 47 -11.83 1.66 -18.86
N ILE A 48 -10.83 1.24 -18.09
CA ILE A 48 -10.56 -0.17 -17.83
C ILE A 48 -11.52 -0.64 -16.75
N THR A 49 -12.37 -1.62 -17.07
CA THR A 49 -13.43 -2.10 -16.17
C THR A 49 -12.93 -3.16 -15.22
N SER A 50 -12.14 -4.11 -15.74
CA SER A 50 -11.64 -5.25 -14.94
C SER A 50 -10.28 -5.73 -15.40
N ILE A 51 -9.55 -6.37 -14.51
CA ILE A 51 -8.36 -7.18 -14.82
C ILE A 51 -8.78 -8.64 -14.73
N GLU A 52 -8.80 -9.33 -15.87
CA GLU A 52 -9.23 -10.72 -16.01
C GLU A 52 -8.09 -11.72 -15.79
N GLY A 53 -6.88 -11.22 -15.67
CA GLY A 53 -5.69 -11.99 -15.33
C GLY A 53 -4.43 -11.19 -15.58
N ALA A 54 -3.42 -11.43 -14.78
CA ALA A 54 -2.13 -10.77 -14.95
C ALA A 54 -0.97 -11.64 -14.51
N VAL A 55 0.19 -11.42 -15.12
CA VAL A 55 1.49 -11.92 -14.65
C VAL A 55 2.44 -10.75 -14.61
N PHE A 56 3.02 -10.48 -13.45
CA PHE A 56 4.07 -9.50 -13.27
C PHE A 56 5.39 -10.20 -12.98
N THR A 57 6.37 -10.03 -13.85
CA THR A 57 7.73 -10.52 -13.65
C THR A 57 8.56 -9.45 -12.96
N HIS A 58 8.98 -9.70 -11.75
CA HIS A 58 9.79 -8.79 -10.93
C HIS A 58 11.05 -9.48 -10.45
N GLN A 59 12.21 -8.95 -10.81
CA GLN A 59 13.52 -9.51 -10.46
C GLN A 59 13.64 -11.00 -10.84
N GLY A 60 13.13 -11.37 -12.03
CA GLY A 60 13.17 -12.72 -12.56
C GLY A 60 12.17 -13.71 -11.94
N LYS A 61 11.27 -13.23 -11.05
CA LYS A 61 10.21 -14.04 -10.46
C LYS A 61 8.85 -13.61 -11.00
N ASP A 62 8.05 -14.58 -11.43
CA ASP A 62 6.67 -14.34 -11.86
C ASP A 62 5.71 -14.34 -10.68
N PHE A 63 4.81 -13.34 -10.69
CA PHE A 63 3.68 -13.19 -9.78
C PHE A 63 2.42 -13.24 -10.62
N THR A 64 1.66 -14.31 -10.49
CA THR A 64 0.39 -14.49 -11.22
C THR A 64 -0.75 -13.95 -10.41
N ALA A 65 -1.73 -13.33 -11.08
CA ALA A 65 -2.97 -12.82 -10.48
C ALA A 65 -4.16 -13.34 -11.28
N ILE A 66 -4.96 -14.20 -10.65
CA ILE A 66 -6.18 -14.78 -11.20
C ILE A 66 -7.35 -14.23 -10.40
N PRO A 67 -8.30 -13.50 -11.01
CA PRO A 67 -9.48 -12.99 -10.30
C PRO A 67 -10.42 -14.15 -9.96
N PHE A 68 -10.95 -14.14 -8.75
CA PHE A 68 -11.96 -15.09 -8.33
C PHE A 68 -12.88 -14.46 -7.28
N THR A 69 -14.16 -14.81 -7.33
CA THR A 69 -15.14 -14.38 -6.32
C THR A 69 -15.58 -15.59 -5.50
N GLN A 70 -15.32 -15.54 -4.20
CA GLN A 70 -15.76 -16.57 -3.26
C GLN A 70 -16.56 -15.90 -2.15
N ASP A 71 -17.72 -16.45 -1.82
CA ASP A 71 -18.62 -15.92 -0.76
C ASP A 71 -18.90 -14.40 -0.89
N SER A 72 -19.10 -13.93 -2.12
CA SER A 72 -19.29 -12.53 -2.50
C SER A 72 -18.06 -11.62 -2.25
N VAL A 73 -16.91 -12.18 -1.97
CA VAL A 73 -15.63 -11.45 -1.86
C VAL A 73 -14.84 -11.67 -3.13
N PHE A 74 -14.51 -10.57 -3.81
CA PHE A 74 -13.64 -10.56 -4.99
C PHE A 74 -12.19 -10.38 -4.58
N GLU A 75 -11.32 -11.30 -4.99
CA GLU A 75 -9.87 -11.24 -4.74
C GLU A 75 -9.08 -11.80 -5.93
N TYR A 76 -7.78 -11.57 -5.93
CA TYR A 76 -6.84 -12.20 -6.85
C TYR A 76 -6.06 -13.30 -6.14
N PHE A 77 -5.79 -14.39 -6.85
CA PHE A 77 -5.11 -15.58 -6.34
C PHE A 77 -3.89 -15.92 -7.19
N ASP A 78 -2.88 -16.54 -6.59
CA ASP A 78 -1.76 -17.13 -7.32
C ASP A 78 -2.16 -18.50 -7.93
N LEU A 79 -1.20 -19.15 -8.63
CA LEU A 79 -1.44 -20.46 -9.26
C LEU A 79 -1.67 -21.57 -8.24
N GLU A 80 -1.24 -21.40 -7.00
CA GLU A 80 -1.42 -22.33 -5.90
C GLU A 80 -2.74 -22.12 -5.15
N GLY A 81 -3.52 -21.10 -5.55
CA GLY A 81 -4.80 -20.77 -4.93
C GLY A 81 -4.66 -19.95 -3.64
N ASN A 82 -3.48 -19.36 -3.35
CA ASN A 82 -3.34 -18.44 -2.24
C ASN A 82 -3.79 -17.05 -2.65
N SER A 83 -4.56 -16.37 -1.78
CA SER A 83 -4.93 -14.98 -2.00
C SER A 83 -3.67 -14.09 -2.10
N LEU A 84 -3.64 -13.23 -3.11
CA LEU A 84 -2.63 -12.20 -3.24
C LEU A 84 -2.73 -11.15 -2.13
N ARG A 85 -3.86 -11.07 -1.44
CA ARG A 85 -4.09 -10.18 -0.33
C ARG A 85 -3.34 -10.65 0.90
N LYS A 86 -2.25 -9.97 1.23
CA LYS A 86 -1.47 -10.26 2.44
C LYS A 86 -2.10 -9.63 3.68
N ALA A 87 -1.76 -10.15 4.85
CA ALA A 87 -2.21 -9.58 6.12
C ALA A 87 -1.81 -8.11 6.31
N PHE A 88 -0.73 -7.67 5.65
CA PHE A 88 -0.24 -6.29 5.70
C PHE A 88 0.30 -5.80 4.37
N LEU A 89 0.00 -4.54 4.03
CA LEU A 89 0.67 -3.79 2.95
C LEU A 89 2.15 -3.63 3.24
N LYS A 90 2.97 -3.58 2.20
CA LYS A 90 4.41 -3.29 2.35
C LYS A 90 4.67 -1.86 2.83
N ALA A 91 3.81 -0.91 2.48
CA ALA A 91 3.92 0.48 2.88
C ALA A 91 2.54 1.12 3.07
N PRO A 92 2.44 2.16 3.90
CA PRO A 92 1.20 2.89 4.14
C PRO A 92 0.89 3.96 3.09
N LEU A 93 1.69 4.09 2.04
CA LEU A 93 1.63 5.11 1.01
C LEU A 93 1.75 4.47 -0.37
N ASP A 94 1.03 4.99 -1.35
CA ASP A 94 1.13 4.53 -2.74
C ASP A 94 2.43 5.04 -3.40
N PHE A 95 2.82 6.29 -3.07
CA PHE A 95 4.03 6.92 -3.60
C PHE A 95 4.85 7.51 -2.45
N PHE A 96 6.10 7.07 -2.30
CA PHE A 96 6.96 7.49 -1.21
C PHE A 96 8.45 7.32 -1.54
N ARG A 97 9.30 7.97 -0.77
CA ARG A 97 10.73 7.69 -0.71
C ARG A 97 11.10 7.33 0.72
N ILE A 98 11.74 6.19 0.93
CA ILE A 98 12.27 5.83 2.24
C ILE A 98 13.48 6.71 2.52
N THR A 99 13.39 7.53 3.57
CA THR A 99 14.47 8.41 4.01
C THR A 99 15.25 7.84 5.18
N SER A 100 14.63 6.98 5.98
CA SER A 100 15.30 6.25 7.06
C SER A 100 14.64 4.90 7.30
N ARG A 101 15.46 3.87 7.41
CA ARG A 101 15.03 2.51 7.72
C ARG A 101 15.09 2.24 9.23
N PHE A 102 14.45 1.16 9.66
CA PHE A 102 14.57 0.62 11.01
C PHE A 102 16.05 0.35 11.35
N THR A 103 16.46 0.76 12.55
CA THR A 103 17.80 0.46 13.09
C THR A 103 17.79 0.53 14.61
N ASN A 104 18.54 -0.34 15.25
CA ASN A 104 18.75 -0.29 16.70
C ASN A 104 19.72 0.81 17.13
N ALA A 105 20.56 1.33 16.21
CA ALA A 105 21.49 2.40 16.50
C ALA A 105 21.80 3.21 15.24
N ARG A 106 21.43 4.51 15.22
CA ARG A 106 21.89 5.48 14.21
C ARG A 106 22.41 6.72 14.91
N PHE A 107 23.39 7.37 14.31
CA PHE A 107 23.84 8.66 14.79
C PHE A 107 22.77 9.71 14.50
N HIS A 108 22.27 10.36 15.57
CA HIS A 108 21.25 11.40 15.43
C HIS A 108 21.96 12.76 15.21
N PRO A 109 21.82 13.41 14.03
CA PRO A 109 22.62 14.57 13.66
C PRO A 109 22.40 15.77 14.58
N ILE A 110 21.18 15.97 15.08
CA ILE A 110 20.84 17.09 15.98
C ILE A 110 21.28 16.80 17.42
N LEU A 111 20.99 15.59 17.93
CA LEU A 111 21.31 15.21 19.30
C LEU A 111 22.78 14.75 19.48
N LYS A 112 23.53 14.61 18.37
CA LYS A 112 24.95 14.18 18.31
C LYS A 112 25.24 12.93 19.15
N ARG A 113 24.30 11.99 19.18
CA ARG A 113 24.43 10.69 19.89
C ARG A 113 23.76 9.57 19.10
N TYR A 114 24.17 8.34 19.37
CA TYR A 114 23.53 7.17 18.80
C TYR A 114 22.14 6.97 19.44
N ARG A 115 21.16 6.70 18.61
CA ARG A 115 19.76 6.44 19.03
C ARG A 115 19.13 5.41 18.11
N ALA A 116 18.29 4.54 18.69
CA ALA A 116 17.45 3.63 17.92
C ALA A 116 16.42 4.40 17.09
N HIS A 117 16.09 3.85 15.94
CA HIS A 117 14.95 4.26 15.12
C HIS A 117 14.07 3.03 14.86
N HIS A 118 13.05 2.84 15.67
CA HIS A 118 12.17 1.68 15.63
C HIS A 118 10.99 1.88 14.67
N GLY A 119 11.25 2.48 13.52
CA GLY A 119 10.28 2.74 12.47
C GLY A 119 10.95 2.86 11.10
N VAL A 120 10.13 3.14 10.09
CA VAL A 120 10.57 3.51 8.74
C VAL A 120 10.03 4.90 8.45
N ASP A 121 10.92 5.81 8.05
CA ASP A 121 10.52 7.17 7.67
C ASP A 121 10.28 7.21 6.16
N TYR A 122 9.07 7.58 5.79
CA TYR A 122 8.63 7.79 4.42
C TYR A 122 8.53 9.29 4.15
N ALA A 123 9.18 9.79 3.11
CA ALA A 123 9.01 11.15 2.64
C ALA A 123 7.99 11.19 1.51
N ALA A 124 6.98 12.03 1.69
CA ALA A 124 5.94 12.32 0.71
C ALA A 124 5.51 13.79 0.84
N PRO A 125 4.89 14.39 -0.19
CA PRO A 125 4.31 15.73 -0.08
C PRO A 125 3.27 15.81 1.05
N VAL A 126 3.14 16.98 1.67
CA VAL A 126 2.10 17.21 2.68
C VAL A 126 0.72 17.04 2.04
N GLY A 127 -0.15 16.28 2.68
CA GLY A 127 -1.47 15.94 2.16
C GLY A 127 -1.55 14.63 1.39
N THR A 128 -0.41 13.91 1.24
CA THR A 128 -0.43 12.53 0.70
C THR A 128 -1.27 11.63 1.60
N GLU A 129 -2.09 10.80 0.99
CA GLU A 129 -2.93 9.83 1.70
C GLU A 129 -2.07 8.79 2.42
N VAL A 130 -2.34 8.61 3.71
CA VAL A 130 -1.74 7.55 4.54
C VAL A 130 -2.80 6.49 4.78
N LYS A 131 -2.49 5.27 4.35
CA LYS A 131 -3.40 4.11 4.39
C LYS A 131 -3.05 3.18 5.55
N SER A 132 -4.06 2.53 6.13
CA SER A 132 -3.82 1.43 7.07
C SER A 132 -3.19 0.25 6.33
N ILE A 133 -2.05 -0.23 6.81
CA ILE A 133 -1.37 -1.38 6.17
C ILE A 133 -2.06 -2.71 6.41
N GLY A 134 -3.03 -2.77 7.33
CA GLY A 134 -3.84 -3.95 7.61
C GLY A 134 -5.20 -3.55 8.16
N ALA A 135 -6.18 -4.45 8.09
CA ALA A 135 -7.44 -4.29 8.78
C ALA A 135 -7.21 -4.31 10.30
N GLY A 136 -8.01 -3.57 11.07
CA GLY A 136 -7.88 -3.54 12.52
C GLY A 136 -8.68 -2.45 13.20
N THR A 137 -8.46 -2.29 14.49
CA THR A 137 -9.16 -1.31 15.32
C THR A 137 -8.23 -0.19 15.74
N VAL A 138 -8.67 1.05 15.60
CA VAL A 138 -7.94 2.23 16.08
C VAL A 138 -7.95 2.22 17.61
N ILE A 139 -6.78 2.10 18.22
CA ILE A 139 -6.61 2.04 19.69
C ILE A 139 -6.08 3.34 20.29
N ALA A 140 -5.52 4.23 19.47
CA ALA A 140 -5.05 5.54 19.92
C ALA A 140 -5.07 6.55 18.77
N LYS A 141 -5.40 7.80 19.10
CA LYS A 141 -5.41 8.94 18.18
C LYS A 141 -5.15 10.22 18.98
N GLY A 142 -4.17 11.00 18.59
CA GLY A 142 -3.84 12.25 19.26
C GLY A 142 -2.43 12.73 19.00
N TYR A 143 -2.06 13.86 19.63
CA TYR A 143 -0.69 14.36 19.59
C TYR A 143 0.15 13.62 20.64
N MET A 144 1.21 12.94 20.22
CA MET A 144 2.03 12.07 21.07
C MET A 144 3.49 12.52 21.07
N GLY A 145 3.76 13.68 21.67
CA GLY A 145 5.12 14.19 21.84
C GLY A 145 5.93 14.19 20.55
N GLY A 146 7.07 13.50 20.55
CA GLY A 146 7.96 13.40 19.40
C GLY A 146 7.37 12.68 18.17
N GLY A 147 6.24 11.98 18.31
CA GLY A 147 5.52 11.37 17.18
C GLY A 147 4.53 12.30 16.49
N GLY A 148 4.30 13.52 17.03
CA GLY A 148 3.33 14.45 16.47
C GLY A 148 1.91 13.90 16.48
N HIS A 149 1.10 14.26 15.49
CA HIS A 149 -0.21 13.63 15.30
C HIS A 149 -0.04 12.17 14.95
N THR A 150 -0.48 11.31 15.85
CA THR A 150 -0.26 9.86 15.79
C THR A 150 -1.59 9.11 15.79
N LEU A 151 -1.67 8.07 14.98
CA LEU A 151 -2.73 7.07 14.99
C LEU A 151 -2.11 5.70 15.24
N LYS A 152 -2.77 4.86 16.07
CA LYS A 152 -2.36 3.47 16.27
C LYS A 152 -3.51 2.54 15.92
N VAL A 153 -3.20 1.52 15.12
CA VAL A 153 -4.15 0.48 14.70
C VAL A 153 -3.68 -0.87 15.24
N LYS A 154 -4.52 -1.52 16.03
CA LYS A 154 -4.31 -2.89 16.49
C LYS A 154 -4.95 -3.84 15.49
N HIS A 155 -4.15 -4.68 14.86
CA HIS A 155 -4.59 -5.64 13.84
C HIS A 155 -5.02 -6.97 14.45
N ASN A 156 -4.27 -7.45 15.44
CA ASN A 156 -4.55 -8.69 16.18
C ASN A 156 -3.87 -8.67 17.56
N SER A 157 -3.75 -9.84 18.21
CA SER A 157 -3.08 -9.95 19.52
C SER A 157 -1.57 -9.67 19.48
N VAL A 158 -0.94 -9.78 18.30
CA VAL A 158 0.52 -9.67 18.13
C VAL A 158 0.90 -8.33 17.50
N TYR A 159 0.15 -7.84 16.50
CA TYR A 159 0.55 -6.73 15.65
C TYR A 159 -0.26 -5.46 15.92
N THR A 160 0.46 -4.38 16.13
CA THR A 160 -0.05 -3.01 16.20
C THR A 160 0.85 -2.10 15.38
N THR A 161 0.26 -1.26 14.52
CA THR A 161 1.01 -0.27 13.76
C THR A 161 0.79 1.14 14.29
N SER A 162 1.80 2.00 14.11
CA SER A 162 1.74 3.41 14.48
C SER A 162 2.07 4.26 13.27
N TYR A 163 1.20 5.21 12.98
CA TYR A 163 1.34 6.21 11.91
C TYR A 163 1.56 7.55 12.57
N MET A 164 2.76 8.11 12.37
CA MET A 164 3.23 9.29 13.09
C MET A 164 3.41 10.47 12.14
N HIS A 165 3.51 11.68 12.71
CA HIS A 165 3.72 12.93 11.97
C HIS A 165 2.65 13.21 10.90
N LEU A 166 1.43 12.73 11.12
CA LEU A 166 0.30 13.05 10.24
C LEU A 166 0.02 14.56 10.26
N SER A 167 -0.30 15.14 9.12
CA SER A 167 -0.76 16.53 9.03
C SER A 167 -2.20 16.67 9.53
N LYS A 168 -3.03 15.65 9.24
CA LYS A 168 -4.42 15.55 9.73
C LYS A 168 -4.88 14.09 9.71
N TYR A 169 -5.94 13.79 10.47
CA TYR A 169 -6.62 12.49 10.43
C TYR A 169 -7.69 12.48 9.33
N ALA A 170 -7.96 11.33 8.74
CA ALA A 170 -9.09 11.17 7.84
C ALA A 170 -10.43 11.35 8.57
N LYS A 171 -11.44 11.80 7.82
CA LYS A 171 -12.79 12.04 8.38
C LYS A 171 -13.40 10.73 8.89
N GLY A 172 -14.02 10.76 10.06
CA GLY A 172 -14.70 9.61 10.66
C GLY A 172 -13.79 8.67 11.45
N ILE A 173 -12.47 8.80 11.36
CA ILE A 173 -11.54 7.96 12.12
C ILE A 173 -11.47 8.41 13.57
N GLN A 174 -11.83 7.51 14.50
CA GLN A 174 -11.78 7.74 15.95
C GLN A 174 -11.25 6.48 16.67
N VAL A 175 -10.88 6.63 17.96
CA VAL A 175 -10.57 5.48 18.79
C VAL A 175 -11.80 4.56 18.88
N GLY A 176 -11.60 3.27 18.64
CA GLY A 176 -12.66 2.27 18.51
C GLY A 176 -13.16 2.05 17.08
N SER A 177 -12.82 2.93 16.11
CA SER A 177 -13.17 2.69 14.71
C SER A 177 -12.47 1.44 14.18
N HIS A 178 -13.21 0.59 13.48
CA HIS A 178 -12.62 -0.42 12.61
C HIS A 178 -12.15 0.24 11.31
N VAL A 179 -10.99 -0.16 10.83
CA VAL A 179 -10.42 0.28 9.55
C VAL A 179 -10.07 -0.94 8.73
N GLU A 180 -10.37 -0.84 7.45
CA GLU A 180 -9.98 -1.85 6.48
C GLU A 180 -8.51 -1.62 6.05
N GLN A 181 -7.92 -2.68 5.54
CA GLN A 181 -6.62 -2.59 4.91
C GLN A 181 -6.69 -1.72 3.65
N GLY A 182 -5.74 -0.81 3.44
CA GLY A 182 -5.77 0.16 2.35
C GLY A 182 -6.69 1.36 2.59
N GLN A 183 -7.47 1.37 3.67
CA GLN A 183 -8.31 2.52 4.03
C GLN A 183 -7.46 3.73 4.39
N VAL A 184 -7.79 4.90 3.83
CA VAL A 184 -7.15 6.17 4.20
C VAL A 184 -7.49 6.52 5.64
N ILE A 185 -6.47 6.70 6.47
CA ILE A 185 -6.59 6.97 7.91
C ILE A 185 -6.04 8.35 8.30
N GLY A 186 -5.29 8.99 7.41
CA GLY A 186 -4.70 10.31 7.63
C GLY A 186 -3.98 10.84 6.40
N TYR A 187 -3.29 11.94 6.59
CA TYR A 187 -2.55 12.64 5.53
C TYR A 187 -1.24 13.19 6.07
#